data_2ddea1e98b3ef5faeac0487c7bfdd703
#
_entry.id   2ddea1e98b3ef5faeac0487c7bfdd703
#
_cell.length_a   1.000
_cell.length_b   1.000
_cell.length_c   1.000
_cell.angle_alpha   90.00
_cell.angle_beta   90.00
_cell.angle_gamma   90.00
#
_symmetry.space_group_name_H-M   'P 1'
#
loop_
_entity.id
_entity.type
_entity.pdbx_description
1 polymer ?
#
loop_
_entity_poly.entity_id
_entity_poly.type
_entity_poly.pdbx_seq_one_letter_code
_entity_poly.pdbx_strand_id
1 'polypeptide(L)'
;MLERHHDVLAPTLLGHAGGPPLQGEVSEALIPDAVERAMDDAGFETAHIVGNSLGGYIALQLAARGRAESVVALAPAGGWAKGDESFKETLGFFATMQDQLRAAAPHAEAIMASAEGRRRATQFIATNFEHIPAELLAHLMCGVVGCEVAPMVEYATREGYQLDAAKVTCPVRIVWGTDDKLLPWPSAAARFRDDWLPQADWVELEGIGHCPQLDVPLESAQLIVGFTAR
;
A
#
# COMPACT_ATOMS: atom_id res chain seq x y z
N MET A 1 7.08 -16.53 -2.99
CA MET A 1 5.91 -17.42 -2.83
C MET A 1 5.01 -17.32 -4.07
N LEU A 2 4.65 -16.16 -4.53
CA LEU A 2 3.78 -15.95 -5.70
C LEU A 2 4.38 -16.44 -7.01
N GLU A 3 5.69 -16.30 -7.19
CA GLU A 3 6.45 -16.72 -8.38
C GLU A 3 6.33 -18.22 -8.75
N ARG A 4 5.84 -19.04 -7.82
CA ARG A 4 5.54 -20.44 -8.09
C ARG A 4 4.23 -20.65 -8.87
N HIS A 5 3.40 -19.62 -8.90
CA HIS A 5 2.05 -19.66 -9.46
C HIS A 5 1.84 -18.65 -10.58
N HIS A 6 2.63 -17.58 -10.59
CA HIS A 6 2.47 -16.44 -11.49
C HIS A 6 3.82 -15.94 -11.98
N ASP A 7 3.83 -15.36 -13.17
CA ASP A 7 4.87 -14.43 -13.59
C ASP A 7 4.63 -13.11 -12.85
N VAL A 8 5.64 -12.58 -12.16
CA VAL A 8 5.47 -11.47 -11.18
C VAL A 8 6.26 -10.25 -11.60
N LEU A 9 5.55 -9.14 -11.81
CA LEU A 9 6.12 -7.80 -11.99
C LEU A 9 5.94 -7.01 -10.68
N ALA A 10 7.02 -6.50 -10.11
CA ALA A 10 7.01 -5.63 -8.92
C ALA A 10 7.71 -4.30 -9.22
N PRO A 11 7.02 -3.34 -9.84
CA PRO A 11 7.62 -2.06 -10.19
C PRO A 11 7.83 -1.19 -8.95
N THR A 12 8.94 -0.45 -8.91
CA THR A 12 9.09 0.64 -7.94
C THR A 12 8.28 1.84 -8.41
N LEU A 13 7.39 2.34 -7.54
CA LEU A 13 6.53 3.45 -7.89
C LEU A 13 7.33 4.74 -8.14
N LEU A 14 6.78 5.58 -9.00
CA LEU A 14 7.30 6.92 -9.27
C LEU A 14 7.43 7.71 -7.95
N GLY A 15 8.55 8.41 -7.76
CA GLY A 15 8.83 9.15 -6.53
C GLY A 15 9.20 8.28 -5.32
N HIS A 16 9.31 6.96 -5.48
CA HIS A 16 9.78 6.05 -4.43
C HIS A 16 11.25 5.68 -4.64
N ALA A 17 11.95 5.36 -3.54
CA ALA A 17 13.38 5.09 -3.57
C ALA A 17 13.75 3.97 -4.56
N GLY A 18 14.69 4.25 -5.44
CA GLY A 18 15.10 3.34 -6.51
C GLY A 18 14.21 3.36 -7.75
N GLY A 19 13.08 4.05 -7.71
CA GLY A 19 12.22 4.29 -8.86
C GLY A 19 12.53 5.59 -9.59
N PRO A 20 11.81 5.89 -10.69
CA PRO A 20 11.93 7.17 -11.38
C PRO A 20 11.53 8.33 -10.46
N PRO A 21 12.18 9.50 -10.53
CA PRO A 21 11.80 10.67 -9.74
C PRO A 21 10.43 11.22 -10.18
N LEU A 22 9.75 11.94 -9.29
CA LEU A 22 8.57 12.72 -9.65
C LEU A 22 8.97 13.81 -10.67
N GLN A 23 8.24 13.89 -11.77
CA GLN A 23 8.45 14.92 -12.79
C GLN A 23 7.12 15.61 -13.06
N GLY A 24 7.15 16.94 -13.06
CA GLY A 24 5.97 17.76 -13.29
C GLY A 24 5.06 17.87 -12.07
N GLU A 25 3.84 18.31 -12.30
CA GLU A 25 2.82 18.47 -11.25
C GLU A 25 2.20 17.12 -10.89
N VAL A 26 2.04 16.87 -9.60
CA VAL A 26 1.38 15.64 -9.11
C VAL A 26 -0.10 15.69 -9.45
N SER A 27 -0.58 14.64 -10.08
CA SER A 27 -1.99 14.43 -10.42
C SER A 27 -2.42 13.02 -10.02
N GLU A 28 -3.74 12.78 -9.99
CA GLU A 28 -4.29 11.45 -9.74
C GLU A 28 -3.80 10.40 -10.74
N ALA A 29 -3.58 10.79 -11.99
CA ALA A 29 -3.15 9.91 -13.05
C ALA A 29 -1.65 9.58 -13.01
N LEU A 30 -0.82 10.42 -12.39
CA LEU A 30 0.64 10.39 -12.52
C LEU A 30 1.26 9.02 -12.18
N ILE A 31 0.90 8.46 -11.03
CA ILE A 31 1.44 7.16 -10.58
C ILE A 31 0.78 5.99 -11.33
N PRO A 32 -0.56 5.93 -11.48
CA PRO A 32 -1.19 4.91 -12.33
C PRO A 32 -0.62 4.86 -13.75
N ASP A 33 -0.42 6.01 -14.41
CA ASP A 33 0.18 6.07 -15.76
C ASP A 33 1.61 5.49 -15.80
N ALA A 34 2.39 5.69 -14.74
CA ALA A 34 3.72 5.11 -14.65
C ALA A 34 3.69 3.59 -14.46
N VAL A 35 2.73 3.08 -13.68
CA VAL A 35 2.55 1.63 -13.51
C VAL A 35 2.03 1.00 -14.80
N GLU A 36 1.09 1.62 -15.51
CA GLU A 36 0.63 1.13 -16.83
C GLU A 36 1.79 1.02 -17.82
N ARG A 37 2.66 2.03 -17.91
CA ARG A 37 3.86 1.96 -18.73
C ARG A 37 4.78 0.79 -18.35
N ALA A 38 4.99 0.58 -17.05
CA ALA A 38 5.80 -0.55 -16.58
C ALA A 38 5.16 -1.91 -16.92
N MET A 39 3.83 -2.01 -16.89
CA MET A 39 3.09 -3.20 -17.35
C MET A 39 3.28 -3.40 -18.85
N ASP A 40 3.11 -2.35 -19.66
CA ASP A 40 3.26 -2.40 -21.11
C ASP A 40 4.69 -2.81 -21.52
N ASP A 41 5.70 -2.21 -20.88
CA ASP A 41 7.12 -2.51 -21.11
C ASP A 41 7.46 -3.98 -20.77
N ALA A 42 6.77 -4.55 -19.78
CA ALA A 42 6.90 -5.95 -19.39
C ALA A 42 5.99 -6.91 -20.18
N GLY A 43 5.14 -6.39 -21.08
CA GLY A 43 4.25 -7.18 -21.92
C GLY A 43 2.94 -7.62 -21.24
N PHE A 44 2.53 -6.98 -20.15
CA PHE A 44 1.26 -7.23 -19.46
C PHE A 44 0.17 -6.27 -19.96
N GLU A 45 -0.74 -6.74 -20.80
CA GLU A 45 -1.94 -5.97 -21.18
C GLU A 45 -2.90 -5.86 -19.97
N THR A 46 -3.15 -6.98 -19.31
CA THR A 46 -3.88 -7.08 -18.03
C THR A 46 -3.12 -7.97 -17.06
N ALA A 47 -3.43 -7.87 -15.76
CA ALA A 47 -2.83 -8.72 -14.73
C ALA A 47 -3.74 -8.86 -13.51
N HIS A 48 -3.48 -9.86 -12.67
CA HIS A 48 -3.94 -9.84 -11.29
C HIS A 48 -3.09 -8.83 -10.53
N ILE A 49 -3.71 -7.77 -10.00
CA ILE A 49 -2.99 -6.67 -9.36
C ILE A 49 -3.11 -6.76 -7.85
N VAL A 50 -1.96 -6.71 -7.17
CA VAL A 50 -1.88 -6.73 -5.70
C VAL A 50 -1.20 -5.47 -5.22
N GLY A 51 -1.77 -4.81 -4.22
CA GLY A 51 -1.15 -3.63 -3.62
C GLY A 51 -1.51 -3.43 -2.16
N ASN A 52 -0.57 -2.88 -1.39
CA ASN A 52 -0.79 -2.48 -0.01
C ASN A 52 -0.86 -0.96 0.09
N SER A 53 -1.72 -0.43 0.94
CA SER A 53 -1.82 1.00 1.24
C SER A 53 -2.02 1.86 -0.03
N LEU A 54 -1.10 2.76 -0.35
CA LEU A 54 -1.09 3.51 -1.60
C LEU A 54 -1.10 2.57 -2.81
N GLY A 55 -0.33 1.48 -2.78
CA GLY A 55 -0.34 0.46 -3.83
C GLY A 55 -1.70 -0.20 -4.01
N GLY A 56 -2.45 -0.40 -2.92
CA GLY A 56 -3.83 -0.90 -2.96
C GLY A 56 -4.79 0.09 -3.63
N TYR A 57 -4.66 1.38 -3.33
CA TYR A 57 -5.43 2.43 -4.00
C TYR A 57 -5.10 2.50 -5.51
N ILE A 58 -3.81 2.44 -5.86
CA ILE A 58 -3.37 2.42 -7.27
C ILE A 58 -3.89 1.17 -7.99
N ALA A 59 -3.90 0.00 -7.35
CA ALA A 59 -4.46 -1.22 -7.91
C ALA A 59 -5.94 -1.07 -8.28
N LEU A 60 -6.72 -0.39 -7.45
CA LEU A 60 -8.12 -0.08 -7.73
C LEU A 60 -8.28 0.96 -8.86
N GLN A 61 -7.39 1.95 -8.94
CA GLN A 61 -7.36 2.89 -10.06
C GLN A 61 -7.07 2.16 -11.39
N LEU A 62 -6.11 1.23 -11.40
CA LEU A 62 -5.80 0.42 -12.57
C LEU A 62 -6.97 -0.49 -12.96
N ALA A 63 -7.71 -1.03 -11.99
CA ALA A 63 -8.95 -1.78 -12.24
C ALA A 63 -10.00 -0.91 -12.94
N ALA A 64 -10.20 0.33 -12.48
CA ALA A 64 -11.12 1.27 -13.11
C ALA A 64 -10.71 1.66 -14.55
N ARG A 65 -9.44 1.46 -14.91
CA ARG A 65 -8.87 1.67 -16.26
C ARG A 65 -8.90 0.40 -17.12
N GLY A 66 -9.41 -0.73 -16.58
CA GLY A 66 -9.51 -2.00 -17.29
C GLY A 66 -8.20 -2.79 -17.38
N ARG A 67 -7.18 -2.45 -16.54
CA ARG A 67 -5.88 -3.12 -16.52
C ARG A 67 -5.82 -4.33 -15.58
N ALA A 68 -6.88 -4.57 -14.79
CA ALA A 68 -6.91 -5.65 -13.80
C ALA A 68 -7.83 -6.80 -14.22
N GLU A 69 -7.32 -8.03 -14.17
CA GLU A 69 -8.12 -9.26 -14.20
C GLU A 69 -8.79 -9.51 -12.84
N SER A 70 -8.10 -9.20 -11.77
CA SER A 70 -8.62 -9.12 -10.40
C SER A 70 -7.72 -8.22 -9.55
N VAL A 71 -8.24 -7.75 -8.41
CA VAL A 71 -7.47 -6.96 -7.45
C VAL A 71 -7.48 -7.62 -6.08
N VAL A 72 -6.31 -7.68 -5.43
CA VAL A 72 -6.19 -7.92 -3.99
C VAL A 72 -5.59 -6.67 -3.35
N ALA A 73 -6.42 -5.89 -2.69
CA ALA A 73 -6.01 -4.65 -2.01
C ALA A 73 -5.82 -4.92 -0.52
N LEU A 74 -4.59 -4.74 -0.03
CA LEU A 74 -4.22 -4.89 1.38
C LEU A 74 -4.25 -3.51 2.04
N ALA A 75 -5.21 -3.27 2.93
CA ALA A 75 -5.42 -2.00 3.62
C ALA A 75 -5.27 -0.78 2.67
N PRO A 76 -6.06 -0.68 1.58
CA PRO A 76 -5.89 0.38 0.58
C PRO A 76 -6.11 1.77 1.18
N ALA A 77 -5.28 2.75 0.79
CA ALA A 77 -5.46 4.14 1.19
C ALA A 77 -6.71 4.76 0.54
N GLY A 78 -7.28 5.79 1.17
CA GLY A 78 -8.32 6.61 0.57
C GLY A 78 -9.76 6.23 0.91
N GLY A 79 -9.99 5.26 1.79
CA GLY A 79 -11.31 4.72 2.10
C GLY A 79 -12.08 5.43 3.22
N TRP A 80 -11.67 6.60 3.68
CA TRP A 80 -12.44 7.38 4.65
C TRP A 80 -13.80 7.80 4.11
N ALA A 81 -14.79 7.85 4.98
CA ALA A 81 -16.13 8.28 4.61
C ALA A 81 -16.14 9.66 3.96
N LYS A 82 -17.10 9.92 3.10
CA LYS A 82 -17.23 11.23 2.45
C LYS A 82 -17.45 12.33 3.50
N GLY A 83 -16.55 13.31 3.51
CA GLY A 83 -16.56 14.41 4.48
C GLY A 83 -15.79 14.13 5.78
N ASP A 84 -15.26 12.94 5.95
CA ASP A 84 -14.32 12.64 7.02
C ASP A 84 -12.93 13.18 6.63
N GLU A 85 -12.45 14.17 7.35
CA GLU A 85 -11.16 14.81 7.10
C GLU A 85 -10.01 14.22 7.96
N SER A 86 -10.26 13.17 8.74
CA SER A 86 -9.23 12.53 9.59
C SER A 86 -8.06 11.96 8.78
N PHE A 87 -8.25 11.68 7.48
CA PHE A 87 -7.17 11.31 6.58
C PHE A 87 -6.05 12.36 6.52
N LYS A 88 -6.36 13.65 6.73
CA LYS A 88 -5.36 14.72 6.75
C LYS A 88 -4.39 14.59 7.93
N GLU A 89 -4.86 14.07 9.06
CA GLU A 89 -4.01 13.77 10.21
C GLU A 89 -3.03 12.66 9.88
N THR A 90 -3.51 11.60 9.21
CA THR A 90 -2.67 10.50 8.71
C THR A 90 -1.63 11.01 7.72
N LEU A 91 -2.01 11.86 6.77
CA LEU A 91 -1.07 12.44 5.81
C LEU A 91 -0.02 13.35 6.49
N GLY A 92 -0.43 14.16 7.47
CA GLY A 92 0.49 14.97 8.27
C GLY A 92 1.47 14.11 9.10
N PHE A 93 1.00 12.97 9.61
CA PHE A 93 1.84 11.99 10.28
C PHE A 93 2.94 11.45 9.36
N PHE A 94 2.63 11.12 8.11
CA PHE A 94 3.64 10.64 7.15
C PHE A 94 4.75 11.65 6.91
N ALA A 95 4.43 12.93 6.74
CA ALA A 95 5.42 13.97 6.55
C ALA A 95 6.38 14.08 7.74
N THR A 96 5.82 14.09 8.97
CA THR A 96 6.62 14.15 10.21
C THR A 96 7.47 12.89 10.40
N MET A 97 6.91 11.72 10.11
CA MET A 97 7.61 10.44 10.23
C MET A 97 8.79 10.35 9.26
N GLN A 98 8.66 10.86 8.05
CA GLN A 98 9.75 10.85 7.08
C GLN A 98 10.98 11.62 7.58
N ASP A 99 10.80 12.77 8.23
CA ASP A 99 11.90 13.54 8.79
C ASP A 99 12.59 12.79 9.94
N GLN A 100 11.82 12.12 10.79
CA GLN A 100 12.36 11.27 11.85
C GLN A 100 13.15 10.08 11.29
N LEU A 101 12.62 9.41 10.27
CA LEU A 101 13.31 8.31 9.61
C LEU A 101 14.56 8.77 8.87
N ARG A 102 14.54 9.94 8.25
CA ARG A 102 15.73 10.54 7.62
C ARG A 102 16.86 10.77 8.62
N ALA A 103 16.55 11.23 9.83
CA ALA A 103 17.51 11.39 10.90
C ALA A 103 18.05 10.05 11.44
N ALA A 104 17.22 9.00 11.45
CA ALA A 104 17.54 7.67 11.97
C ALA A 104 18.24 6.76 10.95
N ALA A 105 18.05 6.97 9.65
CA ALA A 105 18.54 6.10 8.58
C ALA A 105 20.04 5.80 8.59
N PRO A 106 20.96 6.75 8.93
CA PRO A 106 22.38 6.46 9.07
C PRO A 106 22.70 5.39 10.13
N HIS A 107 21.75 5.10 11.03
CA HIS A 107 21.88 4.13 12.12
C HIS A 107 20.91 2.94 11.96
N ALA A 108 20.30 2.76 10.78
CA ALA A 108 19.25 1.77 10.54
C ALA A 108 19.64 0.35 10.98
N GLU A 109 20.82 -0.12 10.58
CA GLU A 109 21.31 -1.46 10.97
C GLU A 109 21.45 -1.61 12.49
N ALA A 110 22.04 -0.62 13.16
CA ALA A 110 22.23 -0.65 14.60
C ALA A 110 20.87 -0.60 15.36
N ILE A 111 19.92 0.18 14.86
CA ILE A 111 18.55 0.23 15.41
C ILE A 111 17.87 -1.12 15.25
N MET A 112 17.91 -1.71 14.05
CA MET A 112 17.22 -2.96 13.74
C MET A 112 17.88 -4.19 14.37
N ALA A 113 19.15 -4.10 14.79
CA ALA A 113 19.83 -5.16 15.53
C ALA A 113 19.15 -5.49 16.87
N SER A 114 18.46 -4.52 17.49
CA SER A 114 17.77 -4.70 18.76
C SER A 114 16.27 -5.01 18.58
N ALA A 115 15.71 -5.86 19.44
CA ALA A 115 14.27 -6.15 19.44
C ALA A 115 13.44 -4.88 19.67
N GLU A 116 13.89 -4.00 20.59
CA GLU A 116 13.21 -2.73 20.87
C GLU A 116 13.25 -1.77 19.67
N GLY A 117 14.37 -1.72 18.94
CA GLY A 117 14.48 -0.93 17.71
C GLY A 117 13.51 -1.41 16.65
N ARG A 118 13.43 -2.73 16.40
CA ARG A 118 12.47 -3.32 15.47
C ARG A 118 11.04 -3.04 15.90
N ARG A 119 10.69 -3.23 17.16
CA ARG A 119 9.37 -2.94 17.71
C ARG A 119 8.94 -1.49 17.47
N ARG A 120 9.84 -0.54 17.72
CA ARG A 120 9.55 0.89 17.48
C ARG A 120 9.41 1.21 15.98
N ALA A 121 10.26 0.64 15.16
CA ALA A 121 10.24 0.89 13.71
C ALA A 121 8.99 0.33 13.03
N THR A 122 8.42 -0.76 13.56
CA THR A 122 7.25 -1.44 12.96
C THR A 122 5.92 -1.12 13.63
N GLN A 123 5.91 -0.39 14.73
CA GLN A 123 4.73 -0.22 15.60
C GLN A 123 3.44 0.27 14.91
N PHE A 124 3.56 0.93 13.74
CA PHE A 124 2.43 1.41 12.95
C PHE A 124 2.09 0.51 11.78
N ILE A 125 3.01 -0.38 11.38
CA ILE A 125 2.86 -1.16 10.13
C ILE A 125 2.71 -2.66 10.38
N ALA A 126 3.20 -3.17 11.51
CA ALA A 126 3.15 -4.60 11.83
C ALA A 126 2.98 -4.82 13.35
N THR A 127 2.29 -5.90 13.70
CA THR A 127 2.13 -6.36 15.09
C THR A 127 3.10 -7.48 15.42
N ASN A 128 3.38 -8.38 14.48
CA ASN A 128 4.29 -9.53 14.62
C ASN A 128 5.67 -9.23 14.02
N PHE A 129 6.46 -8.42 14.69
CA PHE A 129 7.73 -7.94 14.13
C PHE A 129 8.91 -8.91 14.35
N GLU A 130 8.81 -9.88 15.25
CA GLU A 130 9.92 -10.72 15.69
C GLU A 130 10.51 -11.58 14.58
N HIS A 131 9.67 -12.05 13.65
CA HIS A 131 10.08 -12.88 12.53
C HIS A 131 10.59 -12.07 11.33
N ILE A 132 10.42 -10.74 11.33
CA ILE A 132 10.86 -9.90 10.21
C ILE A 132 12.39 -9.73 10.29
N PRO A 133 13.15 -10.09 9.22
CA PRO A 133 14.60 -9.93 9.23
C PRO A 133 15.05 -8.48 9.47
N ALA A 134 16.04 -8.30 10.31
CA ALA A 134 16.58 -6.98 10.66
C ALA A 134 17.09 -6.24 9.42
N GLU A 135 17.72 -6.94 8.50
CA GLU A 135 18.23 -6.38 7.24
C GLU A 135 17.10 -5.86 6.36
N LEU A 136 15.97 -6.57 6.31
CA LEU A 136 14.78 -6.13 5.57
C LEU A 136 14.23 -4.83 6.17
N LEU A 137 14.10 -4.76 7.49
CA LEU A 137 13.62 -3.54 8.15
C LEU A 137 14.56 -2.35 7.98
N ALA A 138 15.87 -2.58 8.04
CA ALA A 138 16.86 -1.55 7.77
C ALA A 138 16.78 -1.04 6.32
N HIS A 139 16.63 -1.96 5.35
CA HIS A 139 16.42 -1.63 3.95
C HIS A 139 15.15 -0.80 3.74
N LEU A 140 14.02 -1.22 4.33
CA LEU A 140 12.75 -0.48 4.24
C LEU A 140 12.86 0.92 4.84
N MET A 141 13.52 1.06 6.01
CA MET A 141 13.76 2.38 6.62
C MET A 141 14.54 3.31 5.68
N CYS A 142 15.62 2.83 5.07
CA CYS A 142 16.39 3.59 4.09
C CYS A 142 15.57 3.93 2.84
N GLY A 143 14.72 2.99 2.39
CA GLY A 143 13.82 3.20 1.27
C GLY A 143 12.84 4.35 1.48
N VAL A 144 12.20 4.43 2.66
CA VAL A 144 11.26 5.52 2.99
C VAL A 144 11.93 6.90 2.93
N VAL A 145 13.20 6.99 3.34
CA VAL A 145 13.95 8.26 3.29
C VAL A 145 14.12 8.77 1.86
N GLY A 146 14.28 7.86 0.90
CA GLY A 146 14.42 8.18 -0.52
C GLY A 146 13.12 8.50 -1.25
N CYS A 147 11.95 8.44 -0.57
CA CYS A 147 10.68 8.74 -1.19
C CYS A 147 10.40 10.25 -1.24
N GLU A 148 9.83 10.72 -2.36
CA GLU A 148 9.36 12.09 -2.57
C GLU A 148 7.93 12.25 -2.04
N VAL A 149 7.77 12.14 -0.70
CA VAL A 149 6.45 12.08 -0.04
C VAL A 149 5.72 13.43 -0.08
N ALA A 150 6.43 14.54 0.12
CA ALA A 150 5.81 15.85 0.33
C ALA A 150 4.86 16.29 -0.80
N PRO A 151 5.22 16.22 -2.09
CA PRO A 151 4.32 16.61 -3.18
C PRO A 151 3.07 15.71 -3.25
N MET A 152 3.20 14.42 -2.96
CA MET A 152 2.08 13.47 -2.94
C MET A 152 1.12 13.73 -1.78
N VAL A 153 1.66 14.02 -0.60
CA VAL A 153 0.88 14.39 0.59
C VAL A 153 0.13 15.71 0.36
N GLU A 154 0.80 16.71 -0.22
CA GLU A 154 0.18 17.99 -0.56
C GLU A 154 -0.99 17.81 -1.54
N TYR A 155 -0.78 17.05 -2.61
CA TYR A 155 -1.83 16.71 -3.56
C TYR A 155 -3.02 16.02 -2.90
N ALA A 156 -2.77 14.92 -2.16
CA ALA A 156 -3.82 14.15 -1.50
C ALA A 156 -4.57 14.96 -0.42
N THR A 157 -3.88 15.89 0.27
CA THR A 157 -4.50 16.78 1.25
C THR A 157 -5.47 17.77 0.59
N ARG A 158 -5.13 18.26 -0.59
CA ARG A 158 -5.93 19.23 -1.34
C ARG A 158 -7.11 18.59 -2.06
N GLU A 159 -6.85 17.49 -2.80
CA GLU A 159 -7.83 16.89 -3.70
C GLU A 159 -8.58 15.68 -3.07
N GLY A 160 -8.01 15.08 -2.00
CA GLY A 160 -8.51 13.85 -1.41
C GLY A 160 -8.26 12.63 -2.31
N TYR A 161 -9.04 11.57 -2.06
CA TYR A 161 -8.99 10.33 -2.83
C TYR A 161 -10.28 10.16 -3.63
N GLN A 162 -10.14 9.74 -4.89
CA GLN A 162 -11.26 9.51 -5.79
C GLN A 162 -11.13 8.14 -6.45
N LEU A 163 -12.25 7.48 -6.71
CA LEU A 163 -12.31 6.21 -7.45
C LEU A 163 -13.58 6.20 -8.29
N ASP A 164 -13.43 5.96 -9.58
CA ASP A 164 -14.57 5.66 -10.46
C ASP A 164 -14.97 4.18 -10.26
N ALA A 165 -15.65 3.94 -9.13
CA ALA A 165 -16.01 2.59 -8.71
C ALA A 165 -16.92 1.87 -9.71
N ALA A 166 -17.70 2.62 -10.51
CA ALA A 166 -18.55 2.05 -11.54
C ALA A 166 -17.75 1.38 -12.68
N LYS A 167 -16.49 1.76 -12.85
CA LYS A 167 -15.58 1.16 -13.83
C LYS A 167 -14.78 -0.03 -13.27
N VAL A 168 -14.83 -0.28 -11.98
CA VAL A 168 -14.19 -1.46 -11.38
C VAL A 168 -15.09 -2.67 -11.61
N THR A 169 -14.88 -3.36 -12.73
CA THR A 169 -15.73 -4.48 -13.16
C THR A 169 -15.12 -5.86 -12.90
N CYS A 170 -13.83 -5.92 -12.55
CA CYS A 170 -13.15 -7.16 -12.19
C CYS A 170 -13.45 -7.56 -10.73
N PRO A 171 -13.22 -8.84 -10.36
CA PRO A 171 -13.29 -9.26 -8.96
C PRO A 171 -12.29 -8.50 -8.08
N VAL A 172 -12.75 -8.07 -6.90
CA VAL A 172 -11.93 -7.36 -5.91
C VAL A 172 -12.00 -8.07 -4.57
N ARG A 173 -10.84 -8.34 -3.97
CA ARG A 173 -10.68 -8.71 -2.56
C ARG A 173 -10.03 -7.58 -1.82
N ILE A 174 -10.59 -7.19 -0.66
CA ILE A 174 -9.99 -6.23 0.25
C ILE A 174 -9.64 -6.97 1.54
N VAL A 175 -8.38 -6.90 1.93
CA VAL A 175 -7.86 -7.51 3.16
C VAL A 175 -7.46 -6.40 4.12
N TRP A 176 -7.91 -6.47 5.38
CA TRP A 176 -7.59 -5.44 6.38
C TRP A 176 -7.25 -6.05 7.72
N GLY A 177 -6.18 -5.56 8.34
CA GLY A 177 -5.83 -5.92 9.71
C GLY A 177 -6.64 -5.11 10.72
N THR A 178 -7.20 -5.77 11.74
CA THR A 178 -8.03 -5.09 12.75
C THR A 178 -7.22 -4.19 13.68
N ASP A 179 -5.89 -4.42 13.80
CA ASP A 179 -4.94 -3.63 14.58
C ASP A 179 -4.13 -2.65 13.72
N ASP A 180 -4.65 -2.29 12.54
CA ASP A 180 -4.03 -1.27 11.68
C ASP A 180 -4.05 0.10 12.38
N LYS A 181 -2.87 0.57 12.80
CA LYS A 181 -2.68 1.85 13.48
C LYS A 181 -2.42 3.01 12.53
N LEU A 182 -2.18 2.71 11.27
CA LEU A 182 -1.89 3.70 10.26
C LEU A 182 -3.15 4.10 9.50
N LEU A 183 -3.94 3.11 9.10
CA LEU A 183 -5.25 3.26 8.48
C LEU A 183 -6.29 2.53 9.35
N PRO A 184 -6.81 3.17 10.41
CA PRO A 184 -7.59 2.50 11.44
C PRO A 184 -8.85 1.81 10.90
N TRP A 185 -9.00 0.51 11.19
CA TRP A 185 -10.21 -0.25 10.94
C TRP A 185 -11.30 0.12 11.97
N PRO A 186 -12.57 0.26 11.57
CA PRO A 186 -13.09 0.20 10.21
C PRO A 186 -13.16 1.59 9.51
N SER A 187 -12.77 2.68 10.18
CA SER A 187 -13.01 4.06 9.72
C SER A 187 -12.30 4.39 8.40
N ALA A 188 -11.04 3.97 8.24
CA ALA A 188 -10.30 4.20 7.01
C ALA A 188 -10.75 3.31 5.83
N ALA A 189 -11.63 2.32 6.08
CA ALA A 189 -12.21 1.43 5.06
C ALA A 189 -13.66 1.79 4.70
N ALA A 190 -14.28 2.73 5.40
CA ALA A 190 -15.71 2.98 5.36
C ALA A 190 -16.23 3.25 3.94
N ARG A 191 -15.56 4.11 3.17
CA ARG A 191 -16.00 4.47 1.83
C ARG A 191 -15.86 3.32 0.83
N PHE A 192 -14.83 2.48 0.96
CA PHE A 192 -14.72 1.26 0.15
C PHE A 192 -15.86 0.30 0.47
N ARG A 193 -16.16 0.11 1.76
CA ARG A 193 -17.15 -0.86 2.21
C ARG A 193 -18.58 -0.43 1.96
N ASP A 194 -18.88 0.85 2.18
CA ASP A 194 -20.27 1.34 2.24
C ASP A 194 -20.70 2.06 0.95
N ASP A 195 -19.74 2.52 0.10
CA ASP A 195 -20.03 3.33 -1.09
C ASP A 195 -19.40 2.74 -2.36
N TRP A 196 -18.07 2.61 -2.40
CA TRP A 196 -17.37 2.29 -3.65
C TRP A 196 -17.43 0.82 -4.06
N LEU A 197 -17.18 -0.10 -3.12
CA LEU A 197 -16.99 -1.52 -3.38
C LEU A 197 -17.70 -2.41 -2.34
N PRO A 198 -19.00 -2.18 -2.06
CA PRO A 198 -19.72 -2.99 -1.07
C PRO A 198 -19.81 -4.46 -1.45
N GLN A 199 -19.64 -4.78 -2.75
CA GLN A 199 -19.63 -6.14 -3.29
C GLN A 199 -18.27 -6.84 -3.24
N ALA A 200 -17.21 -6.17 -2.80
CA ALA A 200 -15.89 -6.80 -2.71
C ALA A 200 -15.88 -7.99 -1.74
N ASP A 201 -14.96 -8.92 -1.96
CA ASP A 201 -14.68 -10.01 -1.03
C ASP A 201 -13.83 -9.46 0.13
N TRP A 202 -14.45 -9.25 1.30
CA TRP A 202 -13.83 -8.66 2.47
C TRP A 202 -13.21 -9.72 3.37
N VAL A 203 -11.95 -9.52 3.74
CA VAL A 203 -11.21 -10.38 4.68
C VAL A 203 -10.63 -9.52 5.79
N GLU A 204 -11.10 -9.75 7.02
CA GLU A 204 -10.57 -9.12 8.23
C GLU A 204 -9.53 -10.07 8.85
N LEU A 205 -8.34 -9.54 9.16
CA LEU A 205 -7.29 -10.28 9.83
C LEU A 205 -7.17 -9.80 11.28
N GLU A 206 -7.67 -10.61 12.19
CA GLU A 206 -7.69 -10.28 13.62
C GLU A 206 -6.29 -10.07 14.19
N GLY A 207 -6.06 -8.96 14.88
CA GLY A 207 -4.80 -8.62 15.54
C GLY A 207 -3.64 -8.31 14.58
N ILE A 208 -3.88 -8.14 13.28
CA ILE A 208 -2.86 -7.84 12.28
C ILE A 208 -2.80 -6.34 11.98
N GLY A 209 -1.59 -5.85 11.72
CA GLY A 209 -1.32 -4.44 11.42
C GLY A 209 -1.56 -4.04 9.97
N HIS A 210 -1.02 -2.88 9.61
CA HIS A 210 -1.19 -2.24 8.29
C HIS A 210 -0.59 -3.03 7.12
N CYS A 211 0.47 -3.79 7.38
CA CYS A 211 1.19 -4.55 6.35
C CYS A 211 1.04 -6.06 6.56
N PRO A 212 -0.10 -6.67 6.19
CA PRO A 212 -0.30 -8.12 6.37
C PRO A 212 0.79 -8.97 5.73
N GLN A 213 1.37 -8.51 4.61
CA GLN A 213 2.47 -9.19 3.93
C GLN A 213 3.76 -9.24 4.75
N LEU A 214 3.91 -8.37 5.75
CA LEU A 214 5.01 -8.39 6.72
C LEU A 214 4.62 -9.16 7.99
N ASP A 215 3.40 -8.98 8.47
CA ASP A 215 2.89 -9.59 9.69
C ASP A 215 2.67 -11.11 9.57
N VAL A 216 2.00 -11.51 8.47
CA VAL A 216 1.57 -12.89 8.19
C VAL A 216 1.83 -13.24 6.72
N PRO A 217 3.10 -13.33 6.30
CA PRO A 217 3.47 -13.43 4.88
C PRO A 217 2.93 -14.68 4.17
N LEU A 218 2.85 -15.81 4.89
CA LEU A 218 2.31 -17.06 4.33
C LEU A 218 0.81 -16.96 4.09
N GLU A 219 0.07 -16.46 5.06
CA GLU A 219 -1.37 -16.27 4.98
C GLU A 219 -1.73 -15.23 3.91
N SER A 220 -1.00 -14.11 3.88
CA SER A 220 -1.15 -13.11 2.83
C SER A 220 -0.93 -13.69 1.43
N ALA A 221 0.11 -14.50 1.24
CA ALA A 221 0.35 -15.16 -0.03
C ALA A 221 -0.77 -16.16 -0.40
N GLN A 222 -1.30 -16.91 0.58
CA GLN A 222 -2.43 -17.84 0.36
C GLN A 222 -3.72 -17.09 -0.01
N LEU A 223 -4.00 -15.96 0.63
CA LEU A 223 -5.13 -15.10 0.29
C LEU A 223 -5.03 -14.56 -1.14
N ILE A 224 -3.83 -14.18 -1.58
CA ILE A 224 -3.58 -13.72 -2.95
C ILE A 224 -3.78 -14.88 -3.92
N VAL A 225 -3.02 -15.98 -3.79
CA VAL A 225 -3.07 -17.11 -4.72
C VAL A 225 -4.45 -17.74 -4.78
N GLY A 226 -5.13 -17.91 -3.64
CA GLY A 226 -6.48 -18.48 -3.60
C GLY A 226 -7.55 -17.59 -4.25
N PHE A 227 -7.25 -16.33 -4.51
CA PHE A 227 -8.14 -15.40 -5.22
C PHE A 227 -7.81 -15.31 -6.72
N THR A 228 -6.53 -15.31 -7.07
CA THR A 228 -6.05 -15.16 -8.45
C THR A 228 -6.06 -16.46 -9.25
N ALA A 229 -6.19 -17.61 -8.60
CA ALA A 229 -6.26 -18.94 -9.25
C ALA A 229 -7.68 -19.36 -9.69
N ARG A 230 -8.62 -18.43 -9.75
CA ARG A 230 -10.03 -18.70 -10.11
C ARG A 230 -10.30 -18.52 -11.59
#